data_2be2031b07c53fa67ff35d3d99767cbd
#
_entry.id   2be2031b07c53fa67ff35d3d99767cbd
#
_cell.length_a   1.000
_cell.length_b   1.000
_cell.length_c   1.000
_cell.angle_alpha   90.00
_cell.angle_beta   90.00
_cell.angle_gamma   90.00
#
_symmetry.space_group_name_H-M   'P 1'
#
loop_
_entity.id
_entity.type
_entity.pdbx_description
1 polymer ?
#
loop_
_entity_poly.entity_id
_entity_poly.type
_entity_poly.pdbx_seq_one_letter_code
_entity_poly.pdbx_strand_id
1 'polypeptide(L)'
;MAKLAYSNAKTTMTEWFINLLSLMYEREKSGNDISHLIRNSQIQGFIWMERSILFMEHLKKNRKQYATINDYMPHIIKFIQNTAAGFDLILYEYENKLPYVVDIFPISGSAIESHIDTIKIRFSEPMLGSHGIKEVDDENIFPPFFVKMPSWIDDYTYIIILDKSKHEKGKTYGFKLDYKFFQSAKTYGMNEDYKYLYTF
;
A
#
# COMPACT_ATOMS: atom_id res chain seq x y z
N MET A 1 10.17 5.12 -0.20
CA MET A 1 9.77 5.70 -1.51
C MET A 1 9.44 4.57 -2.45
N ALA A 2 8.18 4.45 -2.86
CA ALA A 2 7.86 3.56 -3.97
C ALA A 2 8.68 4.05 -5.18
N LYS A 3 9.61 3.21 -5.65
CA LYS A 3 10.31 3.48 -6.90
C LYS A 3 9.24 3.48 -7.98
N LEU A 4 8.95 4.66 -8.56
CA LEU A 4 8.20 4.73 -9.81
C LEU A 4 8.84 3.73 -10.78
N ALA A 5 8.03 2.82 -11.32
CA ALA A 5 8.48 1.79 -12.24
C ALA A 5 9.08 2.37 -13.55
N TYR A 6 9.02 3.70 -13.70
CA TYR A 6 9.33 4.41 -14.93
C TYR A 6 10.63 5.21 -14.78
N SER A 7 11.55 5.00 -15.69
CA SER A 7 12.91 5.52 -15.65
C SER A 7 13.04 7.01 -16.04
N ASN A 8 11.98 7.63 -16.57
CA ASN A 8 12.02 9.03 -16.99
C ASN A 8 10.65 9.71 -16.94
N ALA A 9 10.67 11.04 -16.82
CA ALA A 9 9.48 11.89 -16.70
C ALA A 9 8.48 11.74 -17.86
N LYS A 10 8.97 11.57 -19.09
CA LYS A 10 8.10 11.42 -20.27
C LYS A 10 7.24 10.15 -20.16
N THR A 11 7.87 9.02 -19.86
CA THR A 11 7.16 7.74 -19.69
C THR A 11 6.18 7.83 -18.51
N THR A 12 6.61 8.37 -17.36
CA THR A 12 5.74 8.58 -16.21
C THR A 12 4.50 9.40 -16.55
N MET A 13 4.67 10.51 -17.28
CA MET A 13 3.55 11.36 -17.68
C MET A 13 2.62 10.69 -18.69
N THR A 14 3.18 9.92 -19.62
CA THR A 14 2.39 9.16 -20.60
C THR A 14 1.53 8.10 -19.89
N GLU A 15 2.14 7.31 -19.02
CA GLU A 15 1.45 6.27 -18.25
C GLU A 15 0.38 6.86 -17.30
N TRP A 16 0.72 7.95 -16.61
CA TRP A 16 -0.26 8.67 -15.81
C TRP A 16 -1.48 9.07 -16.62
N PHE A 17 -1.26 9.68 -17.80
CA PHE A 17 -2.35 10.18 -18.63
C PHE A 17 -3.21 9.06 -19.22
N ILE A 18 -2.59 7.95 -19.65
CA ILE A 18 -3.29 6.75 -20.14
C ILE A 18 -4.15 6.16 -19.01
N ASN A 19 -3.57 5.97 -17.81
CA ASN A 19 -4.30 5.46 -16.64
C ASN A 19 -5.47 6.39 -16.28
N LEU A 20 -5.26 7.69 -16.27
CA LEU A 20 -6.30 8.67 -15.99
C LEU A 20 -7.46 8.58 -16.98
N LEU A 21 -7.18 8.53 -18.28
CA LEU A 21 -8.22 8.39 -19.30
C LEU A 21 -8.97 7.06 -19.20
N SER A 22 -8.27 5.97 -18.89
CA SER A 22 -8.88 4.66 -18.67
C SER A 22 -9.84 4.67 -17.47
N LEU A 23 -9.43 5.28 -16.35
CA LEU A 23 -10.28 5.43 -15.16
C LEU A 23 -11.51 6.30 -15.43
N MET A 24 -11.35 7.39 -16.17
CA MET A 24 -12.47 8.25 -16.58
C MET A 24 -13.46 7.51 -17.47
N TYR A 25 -12.97 6.70 -18.41
CA TYR A 25 -13.79 5.87 -19.29
C TYR A 25 -14.56 4.80 -18.49
N GLU A 26 -13.89 4.06 -17.61
CA GLU A 26 -14.54 3.04 -16.76
C GLU A 26 -15.64 3.66 -15.90
N ARG A 27 -15.40 4.80 -15.30
CA ARG A 27 -16.40 5.52 -14.50
C ARG A 27 -17.62 5.92 -15.31
N GLU A 28 -17.43 6.39 -16.55
CA GLU A 28 -18.53 6.76 -17.45
C GLU A 28 -19.33 5.56 -17.91
N LYS A 29 -18.65 4.48 -18.29
CA LYS A 29 -19.26 3.28 -18.85
C LYS A 29 -20.01 2.47 -17.81
N SER A 30 -19.43 2.26 -16.66
CA SER A 30 -19.97 1.36 -15.64
C SER A 30 -20.94 2.07 -14.68
N GLY A 31 -20.79 3.38 -14.49
CA GLY A 31 -21.48 4.11 -13.42
C GLY A 31 -21.11 3.64 -12.01
N ASN A 32 -20.16 2.71 -11.90
CA ASN A 32 -19.76 2.06 -10.66
C ASN A 32 -18.72 2.87 -9.90
N ASP A 33 -18.56 2.54 -8.62
CA ASP A 33 -17.44 3.02 -7.80
C ASP A 33 -16.12 2.46 -8.35
N ILE A 34 -15.23 3.35 -8.80
CA ILE A 34 -13.89 3.04 -9.29
C ILE A 34 -12.82 3.26 -8.23
N SER A 35 -13.17 3.41 -6.97
CA SER A 35 -12.21 3.69 -5.88
C SER A 35 -11.10 2.67 -5.81
N HIS A 36 -11.39 1.38 -6.04
CA HIS A 36 -10.38 0.32 -6.07
C HIS A 36 -9.37 0.49 -7.22
N LEU A 37 -9.82 0.96 -8.40
CA LEU A 37 -8.93 1.21 -9.56
C LEU A 37 -8.03 2.43 -9.31
N ILE A 38 -8.59 3.47 -8.67
CA ILE A 38 -7.80 4.65 -8.24
C ILE A 38 -6.70 4.22 -7.29
N ARG A 39 -7.03 3.39 -6.28
CA ARG A 39 -6.03 2.90 -5.33
C ARG A 39 -4.96 2.03 -5.99
N ASN A 40 -5.32 1.20 -6.96
CA ASN A 40 -4.34 0.44 -7.73
C ASN A 40 -3.36 1.36 -8.46
N SER A 41 -3.83 2.45 -9.04
CA SER A 41 -2.96 3.47 -9.66
C SER A 41 -2.06 4.16 -8.62
N GLN A 42 -2.57 4.43 -7.42
CA GLN A 42 -1.78 5.00 -6.32
C GLN A 42 -0.68 4.05 -5.84
N ILE A 43 -0.96 2.75 -5.72
CA ILE A 43 0.03 1.70 -5.39
C ILE A 43 1.14 1.63 -6.45
N GLN A 44 0.82 1.89 -7.71
CA GLN A 44 1.78 1.98 -8.80
C GLN A 44 2.62 3.28 -8.78
N GLY A 45 2.36 4.19 -7.83
CA GLY A 45 3.09 5.42 -7.62
C GLY A 45 2.36 6.69 -8.08
N PHE A 46 1.19 6.59 -8.71
CA PHE A 46 0.38 7.75 -9.10
C PHE A 46 -0.49 8.25 -7.94
N ILE A 47 0.14 8.60 -6.81
CA ILE A 47 -0.55 8.97 -5.56
C ILE A 47 -1.49 10.18 -5.72
N TRP A 48 -1.30 11.00 -6.76
CA TRP A 48 -2.15 12.16 -7.11
C TRP A 48 -3.35 11.80 -7.99
N MET A 49 -3.65 10.50 -8.23
CA MET A 49 -4.69 10.06 -9.17
C MET A 49 -6.09 10.58 -8.80
N GLU A 50 -6.46 10.62 -7.53
CA GLU A 50 -7.74 11.20 -7.08
C GLU A 50 -7.88 12.67 -7.51
N ARG A 51 -6.82 13.46 -7.31
CA ARG A 51 -6.76 14.86 -7.72
C ARG A 51 -6.84 15.01 -9.24
N SER A 52 -6.24 14.06 -9.97
CA SER A 52 -6.28 14.03 -11.44
C SER A 52 -7.69 13.81 -11.98
N ILE A 53 -8.45 12.91 -11.37
CA ILE A 53 -9.85 12.66 -11.74
C ILE A 53 -10.71 13.90 -11.50
N LEU A 54 -10.59 14.54 -10.34
CA LEU A 54 -11.32 15.77 -10.02
C LEU A 54 -10.98 16.90 -11.01
N PHE A 55 -9.69 17.00 -11.39
CA PHE A 55 -9.25 17.96 -12.39
C PHE A 55 -9.87 17.69 -13.77
N MET A 56 -9.92 16.44 -14.22
CA MET A 56 -10.53 16.08 -15.52
C MET A 56 -12.05 16.24 -15.51
N GLU A 57 -12.72 16.08 -14.36
CA GLU A 57 -14.15 16.39 -14.24
C GLU A 57 -14.45 17.87 -14.46
N HIS A 58 -13.54 18.74 -14.07
CA HIS A 58 -13.65 20.17 -14.38
C HIS A 58 -13.62 20.40 -15.90
N LEU A 59 -12.74 19.73 -16.65
CA LEU A 59 -12.75 19.78 -18.11
C LEU A 59 -14.09 19.30 -18.67
N LYS A 60 -14.58 18.17 -18.18
CA LYS A 60 -15.86 17.59 -18.65
C LYS A 60 -17.02 18.56 -18.45
N LYS A 61 -17.11 19.21 -17.31
CA LYS A 61 -18.13 20.22 -17.00
C LYS A 61 -18.04 21.46 -17.91
N ASN A 62 -16.85 21.78 -18.39
CA ASN A 62 -16.58 22.98 -19.19
C ASN A 62 -16.33 22.65 -20.69
N ARG A 63 -16.85 21.52 -21.19
CA ARG A 63 -16.64 21.07 -22.58
C ARG A 63 -17.07 22.08 -23.65
N LYS A 64 -18.03 22.94 -23.36
CA LYS A 64 -18.45 24.01 -24.29
C LYS A 64 -17.33 25.08 -24.48
N GLN A 65 -16.53 25.29 -23.44
CA GLN A 65 -15.42 26.24 -23.48
C GLN A 65 -14.14 25.60 -24.08
N TYR A 66 -13.95 24.28 -23.90
CA TYR A 66 -12.76 23.55 -24.35
C TYR A 66 -13.21 22.43 -25.29
N ALA A 67 -13.33 22.74 -26.58
CA ALA A 67 -13.82 21.81 -27.59
C ALA A 67 -12.88 20.61 -27.80
N THR A 68 -11.57 20.84 -27.68
CA THR A 68 -10.52 19.83 -27.83
C THR A 68 -9.63 19.75 -26.60
N ILE A 69 -8.87 18.66 -26.50
CA ILE A 69 -7.88 18.49 -25.43
C ILE A 69 -6.75 19.54 -25.55
N ASN A 70 -6.44 19.99 -26.77
CA ASN A 70 -5.43 21.00 -27.00
C ASN A 70 -5.82 22.35 -26.40
N ASP A 71 -7.11 22.71 -26.45
CA ASP A 71 -7.62 23.94 -25.83
C ASP A 71 -7.45 23.89 -24.30
N TYR A 72 -7.46 22.68 -23.73
CA TYR A 72 -7.29 22.47 -22.29
C TYR A 72 -5.84 22.23 -21.86
N MET A 73 -4.91 22.10 -22.82
CA MET A 73 -3.51 21.78 -22.53
C MET A 73 -2.83 22.75 -21.56
N PRO A 74 -3.03 24.08 -21.61
CA PRO A 74 -2.47 25.00 -20.61
C PRO A 74 -2.87 24.68 -19.16
N HIS A 75 -4.11 24.21 -18.97
CA HIS A 75 -4.61 23.79 -17.65
C HIS A 75 -3.98 22.48 -17.19
N ILE A 76 -3.75 21.53 -18.10
CA ILE A 76 -3.04 20.27 -17.82
C ILE A 76 -1.61 20.56 -17.37
N ILE A 77 -0.89 21.43 -18.09
CA ILE A 77 0.47 21.82 -17.74
C ILE A 77 0.50 22.46 -16.35
N LYS A 78 -0.42 23.39 -16.07
CA LYS A 78 -0.51 24.03 -14.75
C LYS A 78 -0.83 23.04 -13.66
N PHE A 79 -1.73 22.07 -13.91
CA PHE A 79 -2.04 21.00 -12.96
C PHE A 79 -0.80 20.17 -12.62
N ILE A 80 -0.01 19.77 -13.63
CA ILE A 80 1.22 19.01 -13.43
C ILE A 80 2.23 19.82 -12.61
N GLN A 81 2.43 21.10 -12.95
CA GLN A 81 3.34 22.00 -12.23
C GLN A 81 2.92 22.15 -10.75
N ASN A 82 1.65 22.35 -10.48
CA ASN A 82 1.12 22.47 -9.13
C ASN A 82 1.24 21.15 -8.35
N THR A 83 1.01 20.02 -9.02
CA THR A 83 1.18 18.68 -8.44
C THR A 83 2.64 18.43 -8.06
N ALA A 84 3.58 18.79 -8.94
CA ALA A 84 5.00 18.67 -8.65
C ALA A 84 5.45 19.59 -7.51
N ALA A 85 4.99 20.84 -7.50
CA ALA A 85 5.31 21.80 -6.44
C ALA A 85 4.72 21.41 -5.05
N GLY A 86 3.57 20.74 -5.05
CA GLY A 86 2.90 20.29 -3.82
C GLY A 86 3.09 18.81 -3.50
N PHE A 87 4.08 18.14 -4.12
CA PHE A 87 4.22 16.68 -4.04
C PHE A 87 4.41 16.16 -2.61
N ASP A 88 5.21 16.84 -1.79
CA ASP A 88 5.47 16.43 -0.41
C ASP A 88 4.18 16.43 0.43
N LEU A 89 3.30 17.41 0.22
CA LEU A 89 1.99 17.44 0.88
C LEU A 89 1.09 16.30 0.39
N ILE A 90 1.09 16.03 -0.91
CA ILE A 90 0.32 14.91 -1.50
C ILE A 90 0.79 13.57 -0.94
N LEU A 91 2.11 13.39 -0.83
CA LEU A 91 2.71 12.20 -0.26
C LEU A 91 2.31 12.02 1.21
N TYR A 92 2.44 13.08 2.01
CA TYR A 92 2.03 13.08 3.41
C TYR A 92 0.53 12.72 3.58
N GLU A 93 -0.35 13.34 2.79
CA GLU A 93 -1.79 13.03 2.82
C GLU A 93 -2.08 11.58 2.40
N TYR A 94 -1.31 11.04 1.45
CA TYR A 94 -1.43 9.64 1.01
C TYR A 94 -0.97 8.68 2.11
N GLU A 95 0.22 8.90 2.67
CA GLU A 95 0.80 8.06 3.71
C GLU A 95 -0.09 8.00 4.96
N ASN A 96 -0.74 9.09 5.32
CA ASN A 96 -1.70 9.13 6.44
C ASN A 96 -2.99 8.31 6.20
N LYS A 97 -3.24 7.86 4.97
CA LYS A 97 -4.36 6.96 4.66
C LYS A 97 -3.98 5.49 4.74
N LEU A 98 -2.69 5.18 4.88
CA LEU A 98 -2.21 3.81 4.84
C LEU A 98 -2.35 3.15 6.22
N PRO A 99 -2.78 1.87 6.28
CA PRO A 99 -2.78 1.13 7.53
C PRO A 99 -1.35 0.89 8.02
N TYR A 100 -1.18 0.82 9.33
CA TYR A 100 0.09 0.54 9.97
C TYR A 100 -0.10 -0.39 11.17
N VAL A 101 0.98 -1.01 11.62
CA VAL A 101 0.98 -1.84 12.83
C VAL A 101 0.97 -0.94 14.06
N VAL A 102 -0.10 -1.03 14.86
CA VAL A 102 -0.27 -0.23 16.09
C VAL A 102 0.41 -0.90 17.27
N ASP A 103 0.29 -2.22 17.35
CA ASP A 103 0.79 -3.01 18.47
C ASP A 103 1.20 -4.40 17.99
N ILE A 104 2.21 -4.94 18.62
CA ILE A 104 2.69 -6.31 18.37
C ILE A 104 3.17 -6.96 19.66
N PHE A 105 2.72 -8.17 19.88
CA PHE A 105 3.14 -8.98 21.02
C PHE A 105 3.60 -10.37 20.56
N PRO A 106 4.76 -10.86 21.04
CA PRO A 106 5.83 -10.13 21.75
C PRO A 106 6.42 -9.00 20.92
N ILE A 107 7.07 -8.02 21.57
CA ILE A 107 7.68 -6.87 20.90
C ILE A 107 8.80 -7.37 19.96
N SER A 108 8.88 -6.78 18.76
CA SER A 108 9.92 -7.09 17.78
C SER A 108 11.33 -6.83 18.36
N GLY A 109 12.25 -7.77 18.12
CA GLY A 109 13.60 -7.73 18.65
C GLY A 109 13.74 -8.31 20.07
N SER A 110 12.64 -8.80 20.68
CA SER A 110 12.70 -9.44 22.00
C SER A 110 13.01 -10.94 21.91
N ALA A 111 13.53 -11.49 23.03
CA ALA A 111 13.55 -12.93 23.21
C ALA A 111 12.16 -13.44 23.57
N ILE A 112 11.69 -14.48 22.85
CA ILE A 112 10.39 -15.09 23.15
C ILE A 112 10.55 -16.14 24.26
N GLU A 113 9.85 -15.93 25.35
CA GLU A 113 9.83 -16.89 26.46
C GLU A 113 9.21 -18.24 26.04
N SER A 114 9.62 -19.31 26.71
CA SER A 114 9.24 -20.69 26.33
C SER A 114 7.73 -20.95 26.35
N HIS A 115 6.96 -20.24 27.15
CA HIS A 115 5.50 -20.38 27.23
C HIS A 115 4.73 -19.56 26.19
N ILE A 116 5.39 -18.60 25.48
CA ILE A 116 4.75 -17.78 24.46
C ILE A 116 4.96 -18.45 23.10
N ASP A 117 3.90 -18.89 22.46
CA ASP A 117 3.90 -19.52 21.14
C ASP A 117 3.20 -18.71 20.05
N THR A 118 2.56 -17.61 20.43
CA THR A 118 1.70 -16.83 19.53
C THR A 118 2.18 -15.40 19.42
N ILE A 119 2.42 -14.96 18.18
CA ILE A 119 2.65 -13.55 17.84
C ILE A 119 1.29 -12.94 17.46
N LYS A 120 0.94 -11.81 18.09
CA LYS A 120 -0.27 -11.03 17.79
C LYS A 120 0.14 -9.69 17.19
N ILE A 121 -0.46 -9.33 16.07
CA ILE A 121 -0.17 -8.09 15.34
C ILE A 121 -1.48 -7.34 15.18
N ARG A 122 -1.56 -6.12 15.70
CA ARG A 122 -2.75 -5.27 15.62
C ARG A 122 -2.51 -4.11 14.65
N PHE A 123 -3.48 -3.89 13.78
CA PHE A 123 -3.47 -2.83 12.78
C PHE A 123 -4.31 -1.63 13.18
N SER A 124 -4.03 -0.47 12.57
CA SER A 124 -4.67 0.82 12.86
C SER A 124 -6.11 0.91 12.36
N GLU A 125 -6.51 0.08 11.42
CA GLU A 125 -7.86 0.06 10.84
C GLU A 125 -8.25 -1.36 10.39
N PRO A 126 -9.54 -1.61 10.07
CA PRO A 126 -10.00 -2.92 9.62
C PRO A 126 -9.29 -3.37 8.34
N MET A 127 -8.88 -4.63 8.28
CA MET A 127 -8.13 -5.23 7.18
C MET A 127 -9.00 -6.21 6.39
N LEU A 128 -8.69 -6.40 5.09
CA LEU A 128 -9.48 -7.27 4.18
C LEU A 128 -9.24 -8.78 4.35
N GLY A 129 -8.49 -9.20 5.35
CA GLY A 129 -8.23 -10.62 5.59
C GLY A 129 -7.20 -11.28 4.64
N SER A 130 -6.73 -10.60 3.62
CA SER A 130 -5.57 -11.04 2.84
C SER A 130 -4.29 -10.92 3.68
N HIS A 131 -3.28 -11.74 3.38
CA HIS A 131 -2.02 -11.72 4.09
C HIS A 131 -0.89 -12.25 3.21
N GLY A 132 0.33 -11.82 3.50
CA GLY A 132 1.53 -12.31 2.86
C GLY A 132 2.73 -12.14 3.79
N ILE A 133 3.41 -13.24 4.07
CA ILE A 133 4.64 -13.25 4.85
C ILE A 133 5.80 -13.52 3.91
N LYS A 134 6.86 -12.72 4.02
CA LYS A 134 8.12 -12.87 3.29
C LYS A 134 9.25 -13.19 4.25
N GLU A 135 10.26 -13.85 3.73
CA GLU A 135 11.54 -13.99 4.42
C GLU A 135 12.23 -12.63 4.57
N VAL A 136 13.08 -12.52 5.57
CA VAL A 136 13.98 -11.38 5.75
C VAL A 136 15.23 -11.65 4.92
N ASP A 137 15.61 -10.67 4.13
CA ASP A 137 16.83 -10.73 3.31
C ASP A 137 18.08 -10.43 4.17
N ASP A 138 18.43 -11.42 5.02
CA ASP A 138 19.58 -11.38 5.93
C ASP A 138 19.93 -12.82 6.31
N GLU A 139 21.13 -13.27 5.99
CA GLU A 139 21.60 -14.65 6.20
C GLU A 139 21.63 -15.12 7.68
N ASN A 140 21.63 -14.17 8.62
CA ASN A 140 21.63 -14.44 10.06
C ASN A 140 20.21 -14.51 10.65
N ILE A 141 19.18 -14.28 9.84
CA ILE A 141 17.77 -14.31 10.25
C ILE A 141 17.07 -15.47 9.57
N PHE A 142 16.63 -16.43 10.37
CA PHE A 142 16.00 -17.64 9.89
C PHE A 142 14.49 -17.42 9.73
N PRO A 143 13.86 -18.01 8.69
CA PRO A 143 12.40 -18.00 8.59
C PRO A 143 11.79 -18.82 9.73
N PRO A 144 10.71 -18.34 10.38
CA PRO A 144 10.07 -19.06 11.45
C PRO A 144 9.26 -20.25 10.93
N PHE A 145 9.11 -21.29 11.77
CA PHE A 145 8.21 -22.39 11.54
C PHE A 145 6.85 -22.13 12.20
N PHE A 146 5.78 -22.41 11.49
CA PHE A 146 4.41 -22.20 11.94
C PHE A 146 3.70 -23.53 12.20
N VAL A 147 2.86 -23.61 13.24
CA VAL A 147 1.97 -24.76 13.50
C VAL A 147 0.91 -24.86 12.40
N LYS A 148 0.40 -23.73 11.98
CA LYS A 148 -0.58 -23.58 10.90
C LYS A 148 -0.38 -22.25 10.17
N MET A 149 -1.02 -22.10 9.01
CA MET A 149 -1.03 -20.83 8.31
C MET A 149 -1.48 -19.70 9.22
N PRO A 150 -0.75 -18.60 9.28
CA PRO A 150 -1.16 -17.41 10.02
C PRO A 150 -2.55 -16.94 9.58
N SER A 151 -3.32 -16.36 10.50
CA SER A 151 -4.73 -16.05 10.26
C SER A 151 -5.20 -14.82 11.04
N TRP A 152 -6.31 -14.25 10.59
CA TRP A 152 -7.02 -13.20 11.31
C TRP A 152 -7.93 -13.80 12.39
N ILE A 153 -7.97 -13.15 13.56
CA ILE A 153 -8.93 -13.49 14.64
C ILE A 153 -10.06 -12.48 14.74
N ASP A 154 -9.86 -11.30 14.22
CA ASP A 154 -10.83 -10.23 13.99
C ASP A 154 -10.33 -9.31 12.86
N ASP A 155 -11.10 -8.29 12.50
CA ASP A 155 -10.76 -7.37 11.40
C ASP A 155 -9.46 -6.57 11.63
N TYR A 156 -8.96 -6.51 12.85
CA TYR A 156 -7.78 -5.71 13.22
C TYR A 156 -6.58 -6.54 13.63
N THR A 157 -6.79 -7.83 13.99
CA THR A 157 -5.76 -8.63 14.67
C THR A 157 -5.38 -9.85 13.86
N TYR A 158 -4.12 -9.91 13.49
CA TYR A 158 -3.48 -11.03 12.80
C TYR A 158 -2.63 -11.84 13.78
N ILE A 159 -2.74 -13.17 13.72
CA ILE A 159 -1.97 -14.06 14.59
C ILE A 159 -1.11 -15.04 13.81
N ILE A 160 0.05 -15.34 14.41
CA ILE A 160 1.01 -16.32 13.94
C ILE A 160 1.31 -17.27 15.09
N ILE A 161 1.04 -18.57 14.92
CA ILE A 161 1.32 -19.59 15.91
C ILE A 161 2.61 -20.32 15.54
N LEU A 162 3.64 -20.18 16.38
CA LEU A 162 4.99 -20.69 16.15
C LEU A 162 5.09 -22.18 16.49
N ASP A 163 5.71 -22.97 15.62
CA ASP A 163 6.13 -24.33 15.91
C ASP A 163 7.53 -24.31 16.56
N LYS A 164 7.56 -24.02 17.85
CA LYS A 164 8.82 -23.88 18.60
C LYS A 164 9.65 -25.15 18.67
N SER A 165 9.07 -26.33 18.43
CA SER A 165 9.82 -27.59 18.41
C SER A 165 10.85 -27.65 17.29
N LYS A 166 10.69 -26.82 16.27
CA LYS A 166 11.58 -26.68 15.12
C LYS A 166 12.55 -25.51 15.19
N HIS A 167 12.42 -24.66 16.25
CA HIS A 167 13.31 -23.54 16.44
C HIS A 167 14.53 -23.90 17.27
N GLU A 168 15.69 -23.41 16.89
CA GLU A 168 16.93 -23.62 17.61
C GLU A 168 17.18 -22.46 18.59
N LYS A 169 17.54 -22.84 19.84
CA LYS A 169 17.81 -21.86 20.89
C LYS A 169 18.98 -20.93 20.51
N GLY A 170 18.79 -19.65 20.77
CA GLY A 170 19.80 -18.62 20.53
C GLY A 170 19.89 -18.14 19.07
N LYS A 171 19.09 -18.69 18.16
CA LYS A 171 18.98 -18.17 16.80
C LYS A 171 17.97 -17.03 16.72
N THR A 172 18.20 -16.11 15.78
CA THR A 172 17.25 -15.04 15.44
C THR A 172 16.34 -15.50 14.33
N TYR A 173 15.04 -15.38 14.56
CA TYR A 173 14.02 -15.65 13.56
C TYR A 173 13.29 -14.37 13.18
N GLY A 174 12.82 -14.29 11.93
CA GLY A 174 12.14 -13.11 11.49
C GLY A 174 11.35 -13.29 10.21
N PHE A 175 10.45 -12.34 9.99
CA PHE A 175 9.63 -12.28 8.78
C PHE A 175 9.28 -10.82 8.46
N LYS A 176 8.85 -10.59 7.24
CA LYS A 176 8.24 -9.33 6.80
C LYS A 176 6.76 -9.55 6.49
N LEU A 177 5.93 -8.61 6.89
CA LEU A 177 4.56 -8.50 6.37
C LEU A 177 4.63 -7.81 5.01
N ASP A 178 4.21 -8.48 3.95
CA ASP A 178 4.25 -7.89 2.60
C ASP A 178 3.17 -6.81 2.46
N TYR A 179 3.59 -5.56 2.34
CA TYR A 179 2.70 -4.39 2.23
C TYR A 179 1.62 -4.53 1.15
N LYS A 180 1.87 -5.31 0.10
CA LYS A 180 0.92 -5.51 -1.01
C LYS A 180 -0.28 -6.36 -0.64
N PHE A 181 -0.09 -7.27 0.33
CA PHE A 181 -1.13 -8.21 0.74
C PHE A 181 -1.87 -7.78 1.99
N PHE A 182 -1.26 -6.94 2.84
CA PHE A 182 -1.93 -6.37 4.01
C PHE A 182 -2.67 -5.10 3.61
N GLN A 183 -3.91 -5.27 3.18
CA GLN A 183 -4.77 -4.18 2.70
C GLN A 183 -5.89 -3.88 3.70
N SER A 184 -6.15 -2.61 3.93
CA SER A 184 -7.29 -2.17 4.73
C SER A 184 -8.62 -2.40 4.01
N ALA A 185 -9.73 -2.34 4.76
CA ALA A 185 -11.07 -2.37 4.22
C ALA A 185 -11.33 -1.24 3.19
N LYS A 186 -10.55 -0.16 3.24
CA LYS A 186 -10.52 0.92 2.25
C LYS A 186 -9.63 0.60 1.03
N THR A 187 -9.05 -0.61 0.98
CA THR A 187 -8.15 -1.12 -0.07
C THR A 187 -6.77 -0.45 -0.16
N TYR A 188 -6.35 0.29 0.86
CA TYR A 188 -4.98 0.79 0.97
C TYR A 188 -4.06 -0.31 1.50
N GLY A 189 -2.94 -0.54 0.84
CA GLY A 189 -1.85 -1.37 1.36
C GLY A 189 -1.08 -0.64 2.46
N MET A 190 -0.26 -1.36 3.23
CA MET A 190 0.66 -0.74 4.19
C MET A 190 1.68 0.15 3.46
N ASN A 191 2.27 1.10 4.18
CA ASN A 191 3.28 2.00 3.60
C ASN A 191 4.53 1.23 3.11
N GLU A 192 4.97 0.27 3.91
CA GLU A 192 6.14 -0.57 3.64
C GLU A 192 6.02 -1.94 4.29
N ASP A 193 6.92 -2.86 3.95
CA ASP A 193 7.01 -4.15 4.61
C ASP A 193 7.35 -3.97 6.09
N TYR A 194 6.50 -4.47 6.97
CA TYR A 194 6.79 -4.47 8.40
C TYR A 194 7.68 -5.66 8.76
N LYS A 195 8.88 -5.38 9.26
CA LYS A 195 9.86 -6.39 9.68
C LYS A 195 9.66 -6.75 11.16
N TYR A 196 9.43 -8.02 11.43
CA TYR A 196 9.37 -8.57 12.78
C TYR A 196 10.54 -9.52 13.03
N LEU A 197 11.22 -9.36 14.15
CA LEU A 197 12.33 -10.19 14.57
C LEU A 197 12.13 -10.71 16.00
N TYR A 198 12.61 -11.91 16.28
CA TYR A 198 12.67 -12.46 17.63
C TYR A 198 13.78 -13.49 17.75
N THR A 199 14.22 -13.76 19.00
CA THR A 199 15.11 -14.88 19.35
C THR A 199 14.36 -15.87 20.20
N PHE A 200 14.85 -17.10 20.24
CA PHE A 200 14.23 -18.17 21.02
C PHE A 200 15.28 -18.93 21.84
#